data_cbf6051e421782993a7279dfe50c1971
#
_entry.id   cbf6051e421782993a7279dfe50c1971
#
_cell.length_a   1.000
_cell.length_b   1.000
_cell.length_c   1.000
_cell.angle_alpha   90.00
_cell.angle_beta   90.00
_cell.angle_gamma   90.00
#
_symmetry.space_group_name_H-M   'P 1'
#
loop_
_entity.id
_entity.type
_entity.pdbx_description
1 polymer ?
#
loop_
_entity_poly.entity_id
_entity_poly.type
_entity_poly.pdbx_seq_one_letter_code
_entity_poly.pdbx_strand_id
1 'polypeptide(L)'
;MNNDETIDTLNTLIETAKDGEYGFRASAQYLSSPEVKQIFARRADACLQATAELQSLVVGMGGYAEDTGSAMGTVHRGWMAVKGTLAGYSDRAILDEVERGEDSALSSYRKALEQPLTPELRSVVERQLEGVKRNHAQIRALRDQVRSEAA
;
A
#
# COMPACT_ATOMS: atom_id res chain seq x y z
N MET A 1 -25.63 5.55 0.35
CA MET A 1 -24.37 6.31 0.13
C MET A 1 -24.47 7.03 -1.20
N ASN A 2 -24.27 8.34 -1.20
CA ASN A 2 -24.35 9.09 -2.44
C ASN A 2 -23.04 8.96 -3.26
N ASN A 3 -23.10 9.47 -4.47
CA ASN A 3 -21.99 9.33 -5.41
C ASN A 3 -20.71 10.03 -4.91
N ASP A 4 -20.86 11.20 -4.29
CA ASP A 4 -19.72 11.95 -3.79
C ASP A 4 -19.02 11.23 -2.63
N GLU A 5 -19.78 10.61 -1.74
CA GLU A 5 -19.21 9.82 -0.64
C GLU A 5 -18.49 8.60 -1.15
N THR A 6 -19.02 7.95 -2.18
CA THR A 6 -18.36 6.81 -2.82
C THR A 6 -17.03 7.23 -3.46
N ILE A 7 -17.05 8.35 -4.17
CA ILE A 7 -15.83 8.89 -4.79
C ILE A 7 -14.78 9.22 -3.73
N ASP A 8 -15.18 9.83 -2.61
CA ASP A 8 -14.26 10.12 -1.51
C ASP A 8 -13.64 8.85 -0.94
N THR A 9 -14.44 7.80 -0.77
CA THR A 9 -13.95 6.51 -0.29
C THR A 9 -12.92 5.92 -1.24
N LEU A 10 -13.21 5.93 -2.54
CA LEU A 10 -12.29 5.41 -3.56
C LEU A 10 -11.02 6.24 -3.63
N ASN A 11 -11.13 7.56 -3.51
CA ASN A 11 -9.95 8.43 -3.51
C ASN A 11 -9.05 8.19 -2.31
N THR A 12 -9.62 7.85 -1.16
CA THR A 12 -8.81 7.45 0.01
C THR A 12 -8.03 6.17 -0.30
N LEU A 13 -8.62 5.21 -0.98
CA LEU A 13 -7.92 3.99 -1.37
C LEU A 13 -6.83 4.27 -2.42
N ILE A 14 -7.07 5.22 -3.33
CA ILE A 14 -6.05 5.65 -4.31
C ILE A 14 -4.84 6.20 -3.57
N GLU A 15 -5.05 7.08 -2.59
CA GLU A 15 -3.96 7.61 -1.77
C GLU A 15 -3.20 6.49 -1.07
N THR A 16 -3.91 5.52 -0.51
CA THR A 16 -3.33 4.37 0.16
C THR A 16 -2.45 3.55 -0.79
N ALA A 17 -2.95 3.28 -2.00
CA ALA A 17 -2.21 2.50 -3.00
C ALA A 17 -0.97 3.25 -3.49
N LYS A 18 -1.07 4.56 -3.68
CA LYS A 18 0.09 5.38 -4.08
C LYS A 18 1.15 5.42 -2.99
N ASP A 19 0.74 5.53 -1.74
CA ASP A 19 1.66 5.46 -0.60
C ASP A 19 2.38 4.12 -0.58
N GLY A 20 1.66 3.04 -0.84
CA GLY A 20 2.24 1.70 -0.92
C GLY A 20 3.28 1.59 -2.02
N GLU A 21 2.95 2.06 -3.22
CA GLU A 21 3.90 2.04 -4.33
C GLU A 21 5.18 2.79 -3.98
N TYR A 22 5.03 4.02 -3.50
CA TYR A 22 6.18 4.84 -3.13
C TYR A 22 7.03 4.16 -2.05
N GLY A 23 6.37 3.65 -1.01
CA GLY A 23 7.06 3.03 0.12
C GLY A 23 7.84 1.79 -0.28
N PHE A 24 7.26 0.92 -1.09
CA PHE A 24 7.94 -0.29 -1.55
C PHE A 24 9.12 0.03 -2.47
N ARG A 25 8.99 1.00 -3.37
CA ARG A 25 10.09 1.39 -4.25
C ARG A 25 11.23 2.06 -3.47
N ALA A 26 10.90 2.95 -2.55
CA ALA A 26 11.90 3.63 -1.74
C ALA A 26 12.64 2.65 -0.83
N SER A 27 11.91 1.73 -0.19
CA SER A 27 12.51 0.74 0.71
C SER A 27 13.40 -0.26 -0.03
N ALA A 28 13.02 -0.63 -1.24
CA ALA A 28 13.79 -1.59 -2.04
C ALA A 28 15.23 -1.12 -2.28
N GLN A 29 15.46 0.18 -2.31
CA GLN A 29 16.81 0.74 -2.54
C GLN A 29 17.79 0.38 -1.43
N TYR A 30 17.29 0.09 -0.24
CA TYR A 30 18.12 -0.13 0.95
C TYR A 30 18.19 -1.57 1.40
N LEU A 31 17.47 -2.46 0.72
CA LEU A 31 17.50 -3.89 1.02
C LEU A 31 18.79 -4.51 0.50
N SER A 32 19.33 -5.46 1.25
CA SER A 32 20.52 -6.23 0.85
C SER A 32 20.14 -7.44 0.02
N SER A 33 19.03 -8.10 0.34
CA SER A 33 18.59 -9.33 -0.32
C SER A 33 18.01 -9.04 -1.70
N PRO A 34 18.61 -9.58 -2.79
CA PRO A 34 18.01 -9.43 -4.13
C PRO A 34 16.63 -10.03 -4.24
N GLU A 35 16.35 -11.12 -3.52
CA GLU A 35 15.05 -11.77 -3.50
C GLU A 35 13.98 -10.86 -2.91
N VAL A 36 14.28 -10.24 -1.77
CA VAL A 36 13.33 -9.33 -1.11
C VAL A 36 13.13 -8.06 -1.95
N LYS A 37 14.19 -7.55 -2.57
CA LYS A 37 14.07 -6.41 -3.51
C LYS A 37 13.08 -6.72 -4.62
N GLN A 38 13.14 -7.92 -5.18
CA GLN A 38 12.25 -8.33 -6.27
C GLN A 38 10.81 -8.43 -5.79
N ILE A 39 10.59 -8.95 -4.58
CA ILE A 39 9.27 -9.02 -3.98
C ILE A 39 8.68 -7.61 -3.81
N PHE A 40 9.48 -6.66 -3.32
CA PHE A 40 9.06 -5.28 -3.14
C PHE A 40 8.74 -4.61 -4.47
N ALA A 41 9.54 -4.86 -5.52
CA ALA A 41 9.29 -4.31 -6.84
C ALA A 41 7.95 -4.81 -7.38
N ARG A 42 7.66 -6.08 -7.25
CA ARG A 42 6.38 -6.67 -7.67
C ARG A 42 5.21 -6.11 -6.87
N ARG A 43 5.41 -5.90 -5.59
CA ARG A 43 4.36 -5.31 -4.75
C ARG A 43 4.10 -3.85 -5.14
N ALA A 44 5.14 -3.09 -5.45
CA ALA A 44 4.99 -1.72 -5.94
C ALA A 44 4.19 -1.69 -7.24
N ASP A 45 4.47 -2.62 -8.16
CA ASP A 45 3.71 -2.72 -9.41
C ASP A 45 2.24 -3.06 -9.16
N ALA A 46 1.95 -3.93 -8.20
CA ALA A 46 0.57 -4.25 -7.83
C ALA A 46 -0.15 -3.03 -7.27
N CYS A 47 0.54 -2.20 -6.48
CA CYS A 47 -0.02 -0.94 -5.98
C CYS A 47 -0.32 0.03 -7.12
N LEU A 48 0.56 0.11 -8.11
CA LEU A 48 0.36 0.94 -9.30
C LEU A 48 -0.88 0.49 -10.07
N GLN A 49 -1.05 -0.81 -10.26
CA GLN A 49 -2.22 -1.36 -10.94
C GLN A 49 -3.52 -1.09 -10.17
N ALA A 50 -3.48 -1.24 -8.84
CA ALA A 50 -4.62 -0.94 -7.99
C ALA A 50 -5.02 0.54 -8.10
N THR A 51 -4.03 1.43 -8.11
CA THR A 51 -4.24 2.86 -8.30
C THR A 51 -4.97 3.14 -9.61
N ALA A 52 -4.47 2.57 -10.70
CA ALA A 52 -5.05 2.80 -12.03
C ALA A 52 -6.51 2.29 -12.10
N GLU A 53 -6.78 1.14 -11.52
CA GLU A 53 -8.11 0.57 -11.49
C GLU A 53 -9.09 1.46 -10.71
N LEU A 54 -8.66 1.92 -9.53
CA LEU A 54 -9.49 2.81 -8.71
C LEU A 54 -9.73 4.15 -9.39
N GLN A 55 -8.70 4.70 -10.03
CA GLN A 55 -8.82 5.96 -10.77
C GLN A 55 -9.84 5.83 -11.91
N SER A 56 -9.82 4.72 -12.63
CA SER A 56 -10.80 4.47 -13.70
C SER A 56 -12.23 4.42 -13.16
N LEU A 57 -12.43 3.82 -12.00
CA LEU A 57 -13.75 3.75 -11.37
C LEU A 57 -14.24 5.15 -11.00
N VAL A 58 -13.38 6.00 -10.42
CA VAL A 58 -13.76 7.36 -10.04
C VAL A 58 -14.12 8.19 -11.27
N VAL A 59 -13.32 8.11 -12.33
CA VAL A 59 -13.58 8.83 -13.58
C VAL A 59 -14.88 8.35 -14.21
N GLY A 60 -15.13 7.04 -14.19
CA GLY A 60 -16.37 6.46 -14.70
C GLY A 60 -17.62 6.92 -13.95
N MET A 61 -17.45 7.36 -12.69
CA MET A 61 -18.53 7.93 -11.89
C MET A 61 -18.67 9.44 -12.06
N GLY A 62 -17.89 10.04 -12.94
CA GLY A 62 -17.92 11.47 -13.18
C GLY A 62 -17.14 12.29 -12.14
N GLY A 63 -16.33 11.63 -11.31
CA GLY A 63 -15.56 12.28 -10.27
C GLY A 63 -14.16 12.64 -10.71
N TYR A 64 -13.47 13.38 -9.84
CA TYR A 64 -12.06 13.72 -10.01
C TYR A 64 -11.22 12.70 -9.24
N ALA A 65 -10.41 11.93 -9.97
CA ALA A 65 -9.56 10.92 -9.36
C ALA A 65 -8.31 11.55 -8.76
N GLU A 66 -8.01 11.18 -7.52
CA GLU A 66 -6.79 11.60 -6.84
C GLU A 66 -5.57 11.05 -7.60
N ASP A 67 -4.53 11.85 -7.77
CA ASP A 67 -3.31 11.43 -8.45
C ASP A 67 -2.05 11.56 -7.60
N THR A 68 -2.21 11.95 -6.34
CA THR A 68 -1.11 12.06 -5.38
C THR A 68 -1.37 11.14 -4.20
N GLY A 69 -0.32 10.87 -3.42
CA GLY A 69 -0.47 10.07 -2.20
C GLY A 69 -1.21 10.83 -1.10
N SER A 70 -1.53 10.13 -0.03
CA SER A 70 -2.29 10.69 1.08
C SER A 70 -1.50 11.78 1.79
N ALA A 71 -2.23 12.78 2.28
CA ALA A 71 -1.67 13.83 3.13
C ALA A 71 -0.26 14.18 2.67
N MET A 72 -0.17 14.59 1.41
CA MET A 72 1.08 14.79 0.70
C MET A 72 2.25 15.20 1.58
N GLY A 73 2.01 16.06 2.51
CA GLY A 73 3.04 16.47 3.42
C GLY A 73 3.39 15.41 4.45
N THR A 74 2.40 14.69 4.97
CA THR A 74 2.62 13.77 6.10
C THR A 74 3.21 12.45 5.66
N VAL A 75 2.58 11.76 4.73
CA VAL A 75 3.06 10.43 4.33
C VAL A 75 4.35 10.56 3.54
N HIS A 76 4.43 11.50 2.62
CA HIS A 76 5.64 11.73 1.84
C HIS A 76 6.83 12.05 2.76
N ARG A 77 6.62 12.94 3.72
CA ARG A 77 7.66 13.26 4.71
C ARG A 77 8.00 12.04 5.57
N GLY A 78 7.00 11.24 5.92
CA GLY A 78 7.21 9.99 6.66
C GLY A 78 8.12 9.04 5.91
N TRP A 79 7.85 8.81 4.64
CA TRP A 79 8.68 7.95 3.81
C TRP A 79 10.05 8.55 3.54
N MET A 80 10.15 9.87 3.40
CA MET A 80 11.46 10.53 3.25
C MET A 80 12.31 10.41 4.51
N ALA A 81 11.70 10.53 5.68
CA ALA A 81 12.39 10.34 6.95
C ALA A 81 12.86 8.89 7.10
N VAL A 82 12.00 7.92 6.76
CA VAL A 82 12.34 6.51 6.77
C VAL A 82 13.48 6.24 5.79
N LYS A 83 13.44 6.82 4.60
CA LYS A 83 14.49 6.68 3.60
C LYS A 83 15.84 7.14 4.16
N GLY A 84 15.89 8.27 4.84
CA GLY A 84 17.12 8.78 5.44
C GLY A 84 17.64 7.87 6.54
N THR A 85 16.75 7.18 7.24
CA THR A 85 17.09 6.28 8.35
C THR A 85 17.46 4.89 7.86
N LEU A 86 16.80 4.40 6.80
CA LEU A 86 16.98 3.04 6.30
C LEU A 86 18.38 2.78 5.74
N ALA A 87 19.09 3.82 5.35
CA ALA A 87 20.43 3.68 4.75
C ALA A 87 21.41 2.90 5.64
N GLY A 88 21.18 2.86 6.95
CA GLY A 88 22.03 2.10 7.87
C GLY A 88 21.32 0.91 8.50
N TYR A 89 20.11 0.58 8.06
CA TYR A 89 19.31 -0.44 8.70
C TYR A 89 19.46 -1.80 8.03
N SER A 90 19.25 -2.84 8.82
CA SER A 90 19.19 -4.21 8.34
C SER A 90 17.89 -4.46 7.56
N ASP A 91 17.89 -5.51 6.74
CA ASP A 91 16.68 -5.93 6.03
C ASP A 91 15.52 -6.17 7.00
N ARG A 92 15.80 -6.74 8.17
CA ARG A 92 14.78 -6.96 9.20
C ARG A 92 14.11 -5.65 9.63
N ALA A 93 14.91 -4.62 9.88
CA ALA A 93 14.35 -3.32 10.29
C ALA A 93 13.49 -2.71 9.18
N ILE A 94 13.92 -2.86 7.94
CA ILE A 94 13.15 -2.40 6.77
C ILE A 94 11.83 -3.15 6.67
N LEU A 95 11.86 -4.46 6.85
CA LEU A 95 10.65 -5.29 6.83
C LEU A 95 9.68 -4.91 7.95
N ASP A 96 10.19 -4.61 9.15
CA ASP A 96 9.35 -4.16 10.26
C ASP A 96 8.62 -2.84 9.92
N GLU A 97 9.33 -1.88 9.31
CA GLU A 97 8.74 -0.61 8.94
C GLU A 97 7.69 -0.76 7.83
N VAL A 98 7.98 -1.59 6.85
CA VAL A 98 7.04 -1.85 5.75
C VAL A 98 5.79 -2.56 6.26
N GLU A 99 5.92 -3.45 7.23
CA GLU A 99 4.76 -4.10 7.84
C GLU A 99 3.81 -3.10 8.47
N ARG A 100 4.34 -2.06 9.12
CA ARG A 100 3.49 -1.00 9.70
C ARG A 100 2.70 -0.27 8.62
N GLY A 101 3.33 0.00 7.47
CA GLY A 101 2.64 0.61 6.34
C GLY A 101 1.54 -0.30 5.80
N GLU A 102 1.79 -1.61 5.75
CA GLU A 102 0.80 -2.58 5.32
C GLU A 102 -0.37 -2.69 6.30
N ASP A 103 -0.12 -2.56 7.60
CA ASP A 103 -1.20 -2.52 8.60
C ASP A 103 -2.12 -1.34 8.34
N SER A 104 -1.56 -0.19 7.98
CA SER A 104 -2.33 1.01 7.63
C SER A 104 -3.17 0.78 6.38
N ALA A 105 -2.61 0.11 5.37
CA ALA A 105 -3.34 -0.23 4.16
C ALA A 105 -4.51 -1.17 4.44
N LEU A 106 -4.29 -2.21 5.27
CA LEU A 106 -5.36 -3.12 5.67
C LEU A 106 -6.50 -2.36 6.33
N SER A 107 -6.17 -1.43 7.22
CA SER A 107 -7.17 -0.60 7.91
C SER A 107 -7.99 0.23 6.93
N SER A 108 -7.33 0.86 5.95
CA SER A 108 -8.02 1.68 4.94
C SER A 108 -9.00 0.86 4.11
N TYR A 109 -8.59 -0.32 3.65
CA TYR A 109 -9.47 -1.19 2.87
C TYR A 109 -10.64 -1.73 3.70
N ARG A 110 -10.40 -2.09 4.96
CA ARG A 110 -11.48 -2.55 5.85
C ARG A 110 -12.50 -1.46 6.11
N LYS A 111 -12.05 -0.23 6.32
CA LYS A 111 -12.96 0.91 6.49
C LYS A 111 -13.79 1.17 5.24
N ALA A 112 -13.19 1.06 4.06
CA ALA A 112 -13.92 1.21 2.81
C ALA A 112 -15.04 0.17 2.70
N LEU A 113 -14.79 -1.07 3.12
CA LEU A 113 -15.77 -2.14 3.07
C LEU A 113 -16.89 -2.01 4.11
N GLU A 114 -16.71 -1.16 5.12
CA GLU A 114 -17.78 -0.82 6.06
C GLU A 114 -18.82 0.11 5.43
N GLN A 115 -18.48 0.75 4.31
CA GLN A 115 -19.38 1.65 3.60
C GLN A 115 -20.34 0.84 2.71
N PRO A 116 -21.55 1.37 2.45
CA PRO A 116 -22.53 0.67 1.59
C PRO A 116 -22.18 0.82 0.10
N LEU A 117 -21.12 0.17 -0.31
CA LEU A 117 -20.68 0.15 -1.69
C LEU A 117 -21.62 -0.69 -2.55
N THR A 118 -21.73 -0.35 -3.84
CA THR A 118 -22.45 -1.23 -4.77
C THR A 118 -21.74 -2.58 -4.84
N PRO A 119 -22.43 -3.67 -5.23
CA PRO A 119 -21.80 -4.98 -5.33
C PRO A 119 -20.59 -4.99 -6.26
N GLU A 120 -20.62 -4.21 -7.34
CA GLU A 120 -19.53 -4.12 -8.28
C GLU A 120 -18.29 -3.47 -7.66
N LEU A 121 -18.45 -2.34 -6.99
CA LEU A 121 -17.35 -1.64 -6.33
C LEU A 121 -16.82 -2.47 -5.15
N ARG A 122 -17.73 -3.08 -4.40
CA ARG A 122 -17.33 -3.95 -3.28
C ARG A 122 -16.45 -5.09 -3.76
N SER A 123 -16.78 -5.69 -4.89
CA SER A 123 -16.01 -6.79 -5.46
C SER A 123 -14.57 -6.36 -5.78
N VAL A 124 -14.40 -5.17 -6.37
CA VAL A 124 -13.07 -4.64 -6.67
C VAL A 124 -12.28 -4.39 -5.38
N VAL A 125 -12.90 -3.75 -4.39
CA VAL A 125 -12.24 -3.43 -3.13
C VAL A 125 -11.86 -4.71 -2.38
N GLU A 126 -12.73 -5.71 -2.35
CA GLU A 126 -12.46 -7.00 -1.71
C GLU A 126 -11.29 -7.72 -2.38
N ARG A 127 -11.23 -7.71 -3.71
CA ARG A 127 -10.14 -8.35 -4.45
C ARG A 127 -8.81 -7.67 -4.15
N GLN A 128 -8.80 -6.34 -4.13
CA GLN A 128 -7.59 -5.59 -3.79
C GLN A 128 -7.17 -5.85 -2.34
N LEU A 129 -8.12 -5.91 -1.42
CA LEU A 129 -7.84 -6.24 -0.01
C LEU A 129 -7.19 -7.61 0.11
N GLU A 130 -7.66 -8.60 -0.63
CA GLU A 130 -7.05 -9.94 -0.60
C GLU A 130 -5.58 -9.88 -1.05
N GLY A 131 -5.27 -9.04 -2.04
CA GLY A 131 -3.89 -8.81 -2.45
C GLY A 131 -3.05 -8.20 -1.35
N VAL A 132 -3.59 -7.22 -0.62
CA VAL A 132 -2.89 -6.59 0.51
C VAL A 132 -2.64 -7.62 1.62
N LYS A 133 -3.64 -8.45 1.93
CA LYS A 133 -3.51 -9.50 2.95
C LYS A 133 -2.41 -10.51 2.59
N ARG A 134 -2.37 -10.96 1.35
CA ARG A 134 -1.34 -11.91 0.89
C ARG A 134 0.05 -11.30 1.04
N ASN A 135 0.19 -10.04 0.66
CA ASN A 135 1.47 -9.36 0.76
C ASN A 135 1.88 -9.15 2.22
N HIS A 136 0.94 -8.79 3.08
CA HIS A 136 1.19 -8.62 4.51
C HIS A 136 1.70 -9.92 5.12
N ALA A 137 1.07 -11.05 4.79
CA ALA A 137 1.49 -12.36 5.25
C ALA A 137 2.88 -12.73 4.74
N GLN A 138 3.19 -12.39 3.48
CA GLN A 138 4.51 -12.64 2.90
C GLN A 138 5.60 -11.82 3.60
N ILE A 139 5.34 -10.55 3.85
CA ILE A 139 6.29 -9.68 4.54
C ILE A 139 6.55 -10.16 5.96
N ARG A 140 5.50 -10.59 6.65
CA ARG A 140 5.65 -11.14 8.01
C ARG A 140 6.50 -12.42 7.99
N ALA A 141 6.27 -13.29 7.03
CA ALA A 141 7.05 -14.52 6.88
C ALA A 141 8.51 -14.22 6.59
N LEU A 142 8.78 -13.25 5.70
CA LEU A 142 10.15 -12.83 5.39
C LEU A 142 10.84 -12.23 6.62
N ARG A 143 10.13 -11.42 7.40
CA ARG A 143 10.67 -10.84 8.61
C ARG A 143 11.04 -11.92 9.62
N ASP A 144 10.18 -12.91 9.80
CA ASP A 144 10.42 -14.00 10.75
C ASP A 144 11.60 -14.86 10.29
N GLN A 145 11.73 -15.09 8.99
CA GLN A 145 12.86 -15.81 8.41
C GLN A 145 14.19 -15.08 8.66
N VAL A 146 14.21 -13.77 8.44
CA VAL A 146 15.40 -12.96 8.68
C VAL A 146 15.79 -12.96 10.15
N ARG A 147 14.81 -12.92 11.07
CA ARG A 147 15.06 -13.02 12.51
C ARG A 147 15.69 -14.35 12.86
N SER A 148 15.20 -15.43 12.27
CA SER A 148 15.70 -16.77 12.52
C SER A 148 17.16 -16.89 12.04
N GLU A 149 17.47 -16.34 10.88
CA GLU A 149 18.82 -16.37 10.33
C GLU A 149 19.80 -15.52 11.14
N ALA A 150 19.32 -14.45 11.75
CA ALA A 150 20.13 -13.56 12.57
C ALA A 150 20.40 -14.13 13.97
N ALA A 151 19.64 -15.12 14.38
CA ALA A 151 19.82 -15.77 15.67
C ALA A 151 20.92 -16.83 15.57
#